data_ee8a828902ee0dfc91793928a325ea69
#
_entry.id   ee8a828902ee0dfc91793928a325ea69
#
_cell.length_a   1.000
_cell.length_b   1.000
_cell.length_c   1.000
_cell.angle_alpha   90.00
_cell.angle_beta   90.00
_cell.angle_gamma   90.00
#
_symmetry.space_group_name_H-M   'P 1'
#
loop_
_entity.id
_entity.type
_entity.pdbx_description
1 polymer ?
#
loop_
_entity_poly.entity_id
_entity_poly.type
_entity_poly.pdbx_seq_one_letter_code
_entity_poly.pdbx_strand_id
1 'polypeptide(L)'
;APIKVTVRLVVWDVDPEDKSKRSVSNIKEQPVYFGEIPLMTDNGTFIVNGTERVIVSQLHRSPGIFFDSNKSKTGVEKDLFSARIIPNRGSWIDFEFDTKDIIYVRIDRRRKLPATVLLRALEYDAEHLLNYFYERERVYRADAVWMKETTKSLLLLQKATVDICTPDGEVVLVEGKKFLKKHVRKMEKAGMFTTVTVESEGRTVEKMICHIPVAESTLIGSVSAYDMVDMNSGRILVECNEDIDEESITKLQSFGINEFEVLFIDKILVGSFLRDTLKLDTVNTSEEAVVEIYRRLRSSEPPTYEQAQRNFDNLFFNTDRYDLSRVGRHKLNHKLNLDVPLDQTTLTREDILQVVKYLIDLKNRKGSVDDIDHLGNRRVRAV
;
A
#
# COMPACT_ATOMS: atom_id res chain seq x y z
N ALA A 1 -2.97 -30.48 36.93
CA ALA A 1 -1.80 -31.35 36.89
C ALA A 1 -0.54 -30.51 36.73
N PRO A 2 0.51 -30.69 37.56
CA PRO A 2 1.76 -29.94 37.43
C PRO A 2 2.57 -30.40 36.22
N ILE A 3 3.11 -29.41 35.47
CA ILE A 3 4.02 -29.68 34.38
C ILE A 3 5.44 -29.38 34.83
N LYS A 4 6.36 -30.32 34.59
CA LYS A 4 7.80 -30.16 34.78
C LYS A 4 8.46 -30.26 33.41
N VAL A 5 9.34 -29.30 33.09
CA VAL A 5 10.11 -29.29 31.84
C VAL A 5 11.59 -29.50 32.18
N THR A 6 12.23 -30.44 31.49
CA THR A 6 13.68 -30.60 31.61
C THR A 6 14.37 -29.59 30.71
N VAL A 7 15.04 -28.61 31.32
CA VAL A 7 15.84 -27.63 30.62
C VAL A 7 17.25 -28.18 30.47
N ARG A 8 17.74 -28.21 29.23
CA ARG A 8 19.10 -28.65 28.88
C ARG A 8 19.91 -27.43 28.39
N LEU A 9 20.93 -27.07 29.14
CA LEU A 9 21.93 -26.07 28.71
C LEU A 9 23.11 -26.81 28.10
N VAL A 10 23.33 -26.58 26.82
CA VAL A 10 24.50 -27.10 26.09
C VAL A 10 25.50 -25.97 25.92
N VAL A 11 26.66 -26.11 26.51
CA VAL A 11 27.78 -25.19 26.37
C VAL A 11 28.67 -25.69 25.24
N TRP A 12 28.92 -24.83 24.28
CA TRP A 12 29.75 -25.15 23.11
C TRP A 12 31.12 -24.48 23.25
N ASP A 13 32.18 -25.24 23.03
CA ASP A 13 33.49 -24.70 22.73
C ASP A 13 33.56 -24.43 21.23
N VAL A 14 33.80 -23.19 20.88
CA VAL A 14 33.91 -22.72 19.48
C VAL A 14 35.38 -22.51 19.19
N ASP A 15 35.88 -23.11 18.11
CA ASP A 15 37.25 -22.91 17.65
C ASP A 15 37.46 -21.42 17.32
N PRO A 16 38.49 -20.74 17.90
CA PRO A 16 38.79 -19.35 17.62
C PRO A 16 39.09 -19.06 16.14
N GLU A 17 39.65 -20.02 15.42
CA GLU A 17 40.04 -19.87 14.01
C GLU A 17 38.92 -20.28 13.03
N ASP A 18 38.06 -21.20 13.43
CA ASP A 18 36.95 -21.69 12.59
C ASP A 18 35.64 -21.79 13.39
N LYS A 19 34.83 -20.73 13.31
CA LYS A 19 33.52 -20.65 14.01
C LYS A 19 32.50 -21.71 13.58
N SER A 20 32.76 -22.47 12.54
CA SER A 20 31.91 -23.57 12.09
C SER A 20 32.15 -24.85 12.90
N LYS A 21 33.34 -25.00 13.48
CA LYS A 21 33.72 -26.13 14.33
C LYS A 21 33.30 -25.87 15.77
N ARG A 22 32.29 -26.61 16.21
CA ARG A 22 31.77 -26.53 17.57
C ARG A 22 31.85 -27.92 18.20
N SER A 23 32.40 -27.99 19.40
CA SER A 23 32.35 -29.21 20.24
C SER A 23 31.54 -28.93 21.51
N VAL A 24 30.82 -29.94 21.99
CA VAL A 24 30.07 -29.81 23.24
C VAL A 24 31.03 -29.86 24.41
N SER A 25 31.15 -28.73 25.14
CA SER A 25 32.01 -28.61 26.32
C SER A 25 31.33 -29.19 27.56
N ASN A 26 30.07 -28.85 27.79
CA ASN A 26 29.31 -29.28 28.95
C ASN A 26 27.83 -29.34 28.66
N ILE A 27 27.12 -30.29 29.30
CA ILE A 27 25.66 -30.41 29.27
C ILE A 27 25.16 -30.40 30.72
N LYS A 28 24.30 -29.44 31.06
CA LYS A 28 23.60 -29.36 32.33
C LYS A 28 22.13 -29.57 32.12
N GLU A 29 21.52 -30.50 32.81
CA GLU A 29 20.08 -30.77 32.74
C GLU A 29 19.47 -30.57 34.12
N GLN A 30 18.31 -29.90 34.17
CA GLN A 30 17.55 -29.73 35.40
C GLN A 30 16.06 -29.73 35.09
N PRO A 31 15.25 -30.52 35.83
CA PRO A 31 13.80 -30.40 35.75
C PRO A 31 13.34 -29.12 36.47
N VAL A 32 12.63 -28.28 35.76
CA VAL A 32 12.09 -27.01 36.29
C VAL A 32 10.57 -27.10 36.29
N TYR A 33 9.95 -26.63 37.34
CA TYR A 33 8.51 -26.48 37.40
C TYR A 33 8.09 -25.37 36.41
N PHE A 34 7.23 -25.72 35.44
CA PHE A 34 6.79 -24.81 34.40
C PHE A 34 5.44 -24.17 34.73
N GLY A 35 4.53 -24.90 35.36
CA GLY A 35 3.20 -24.44 35.72
C GLY A 35 2.23 -25.59 35.94
N GLU A 36 0.95 -25.24 35.94
CA GLU A 36 -0.13 -26.22 36.07
C GLU A 36 -1.11 -26.10 34.90
N ILE A 37 -1.65 -27.24 34.45
CA ILE A 37 -2.80 -27.27 33.55
C ILE A 37 -3.99 -27.87 34.28
N PRO A 38 -5.22 -27.41 34.00
CA PRO A 38 -6.42 -28.02 34.56
C PRO A 38 -6.49 -29.50 34.23
N LEU A 39 -6.93 -30.32 35.19
CA LEU A 39 -7.15 -31.71 34.99
C LEU A 39 -8.42 -31.93 34.19
N MET A 40 -8.33 -32.73 33.12
CA MET A 40 -9.48 -33.16 32.33
C MET A 40 -10.09 -34.43 32.94
N THR A 41 -11.39 -34.45 33.12
CA THR A 41 -12.14 -35.63 33.59
C THR A 41 -12.48 -36.56 32.44
N ASP A 42 -12.92 -37.78 32.74
CA ASP A 42 -13.35 -38.77 31.73
C ASP A 42 -14.54 -38.28 30.88
N ASN A 43 -15.34 -37.34 31.41
CA ASN A 43 -16.48 -36.74 30.72
C ASN A 43 -16.07 -35.53 29.81
N GLY A 44 -14.79 -35.20 29.71
CA GLY A 44 -14.31 -34.10 28.91
C GLY A 44 -14.49 -32.71 29.56
N THR A 45 -14.72 -32.68 30.86
CA THR A 45 -14.76 -31.43 31.66
C THR A 45 -13.39 -31.15 32.29
N PHE A 46 -13.18 -29.95 32.78
CA PHE A 46 -11.93 -29.51 33.42
C PHE A 46 -12.20 -29.08 34.86
N ILE A 47 -11.34 -29.45 35.78
CA ILE A 47 -11.37 -28.97 37.14
C ILE A 47 -10.54 -27.70 37.24
N VAL A 48 -11.17 -26.53 37.46
CA VAL A 48 -10.53 -25.23 37.59
C VAL A 48 -10.94 -24.61 38.92
N ASN A 49 -9.98 -24.33 39.78
CA ASN A 49 -10.23 -23.80 41.14
C ASN A 49 -11.30 -24.57 41.90
N GLY A 50 -11.26 -25.90 41.84
CA GLY A 50 -12.19 -26.77 42.57
C GLY A 50 -13.60 -26.86 41.94
N THR A 51 -13.85 -26.21 40.82
CA THR A 51 -15.14 -26.33 40.08
C THR A 51 -14.98 -27.03 38.76
N GLU A 52 -15.98 -27.84 38.40
CA GLU A 52 -16.03 -28.50 37.12
C GLU A 52 -16.51 -27.51 36.03
N ARG A 53 -15.76 -27.42 34.94
CA ARG A 53 -16.02 -26.48 33.84
C ARG A 53 -15.90 -27.18 32.49
N VAL A 54 -16.61 -26.68 31.51
CA VAL A 54 -16.56 -27.11 30.10
C VAL A 54 -15.99 -26.02 29.25
N ILE A 55 -15.13 -26.38 28.30
CA ILE A 55 -14.64 -25.46 27.29
C ILE A 55 -15.67 -25.37 26.18
N VAL A 56 -16.16 -24.13 25.92
CA VAL A 56 -17.09 -23.85 24.84
C VAL A 56 -16.29 -23.43 23.60
N SER A 57 -16.63 -23.98 22.44
CA SER A 57 -16.05 -23.56 21.17
C SER A 57 -16.32 -22.08 20.90
N GLN A 58 -15.29 -21.34 20.49
CA GLN A 58 -15.38 -19.92 20.17
C GLN A 58 -15.15 -19.71 18.69
N LEU A 59 -16.01 -18.90 18.08
CA LEU A 59 -15.78 -18.37 16.76
C LEU A 59 -14.92 -17.10 16.84
N HIS A 60 -13.89 -17.06 16.02
CA HIS A 60 -13.06 -15.87 15.84
C HIS A 60 -12.93 -15.56 14.35
N ARG A 61 -12.46 -14.35 14.01
CA ARG A 61 -12.18 -14.03 12.62
C ARG A 61 -11.11 -14.96 12.07
N SER A 62 -11.33 -15.49 10.86
CA SER A 62 -10.33 -16.34 10.22
C SER A 62 -9.10 -15.50 9.84
N PRO A 63 -7.90 -16.10 9.70
CA PRO A 63 -6.77 -15.43 9.12
C PRO A 63 -7.07 -14.95 7.70
N GLY A 64 -6.40 -13.88 7.26
CA GLY A 64 -6.54 -13.28 5.95
C GLY A 64 -6.70 -11.78 6.02
N ILE A 65 -7.29 -11.20 4.98
CA ILE A 65 -7.57 -9.77 4.90
C ILE A 65 -9.05 -9.49 5.00
N PHE A 66 -9.40 -8.37 5.62
CA PHE A 66 -10.76 -7.87 5.77
C PHE A 66 -10.80 -6.38 5.49
N PHE A 67 -11.75 -5.97 4.66
CA PHE A 67 -12.06 -4.57 4.39
C PHE A 67 -13.40 -4.21 5.03
N ASP A 68 -13.41 -3.13 5.77
CA ASP A 68 -14.56 -2.66 6.54
C ASP A 68 -14.80 -1.16 6.28
N SER A 69 -16.02 -0.70 6.52
CA SER A 69 -16.35 0.72 6.47
C SER A 69 -17.09 1.14 7.72
N ASN A 70 -16.64 2.18 8.35
CA ASN A 70 -17.27 2.78 9.52
C ASN A 70 -17.72 4.20 9.20
N LYS A 71 -18.91 4.57 9.66
CA LYS A 71 -19.35 5.96 9.55
C LYS A 71 -18.61 6.85 10.52
N SER A 72 -18.20 8.03 10.06
CA SER A 72 -17.58 9.03 10.94
C SER A 72 -18.55 9.44 12.04
N LYS A 73 -18.06 9.51 13.29
CA LYS A 73 -18.82 9.97 14.46
C LYS A 73 -18.92 11.50 14.57
N THR A 74 -18.21 12.24 13.72
CA THR A 74 -18.04 13.70 13.80
C THR A 74 -18.97 14.46 12.87
N GLY A 75 -20.31 14.22 12.91
CA GLY A 75 -21.30 15.09 12.28
C GLY A 75 -21.35 15.14 10.74
N VAL A 76 -20.28 14.83 10.04
CA VAL A 76 -20.24 14.65 8.60
C VAL A 76 -20.33 13.16 8.31
N GLU A 77 -21.41 12.73 7.65
CA GLU A 77 -21.55 11.33 7.20
C GLU A 77 -20.49 11.02 6.13
N LYS A 78 -19.33 10.58 6.57
CA LYS A 78 -18.23 10.16 5.71
C LYS A 78 -17.90 8.70 6.01
N ASP A 79 -17.86 7.88 4.97
CA ASP A 79 -17.42 6.50 5.11
C ASP A 79 -15.90 6.47 5.30
N LEU A 80 -15.48 5.93 6.43
CA LEU A 80 -14.08 5.69 6.77
C LEU A 80 -13.79 4.22 6.51
N PHE A 81 -13.09 3.97 5.40
CA PHE A 81 -12.67 2.62 5.03
C PHE A 81 -11.45 2.20 5.82
N SER A 82 -11.40 0.93 6.17
CA SER A 82 -10.26 0.30 6.83
C SER A 82 -9.98 -1.07 6.24
N ALA A 83 -8.72 -1.47 6.29
CA ALA A 83 -8.27 -2.80 5.90
C ALA A 83 -7.49 -3.42 7.06
N ARG A 84 -7.73 -4.69 7.34
CA ARG A 84 -7.07 -5.40 8.43
C ARG A 84 -6.51 -6.73 7.95
N ILE A 85 -5.21 -6.91 8.08
CA ILE A 85 -4.53 -8.19 7.87
C ILE A 85 -4.44 -8.92 9.20
N ILE A 86 -5.05 -10.09 9.28
CA ILE A 86 -5.06 -10.94 10.47
C ILE A 86 -4.28 -12.21 10.15
N PRO A 87 -3.09 -12.42 10.75
CA PRO A 87 -2.38 -13.68 10.63
C PRO A 87 -2.98 -14.75 11.57
N ASN A 88 -2.65 -16.00 11.32
CA ASN A 88 -2.88 -17.09 12.28
C ASN A 88 -1.94 -16.97 13.48
N ARG A 89 -0.69 -16.53 13.23
CA ARG A 89 0.33 -16.22 14.22
C ARG A 89 1.16 -15.04 13.71
N GLY A 90 1.34 -13.99 14.52
CA GLY A 90 2.16 -12.84 14.18
C GLY A 90 1.46 -11.50 14.42
N SER A 91 2.08 -10.44 13.96
CA SER A 91 1.61 -9.06 14.15
C SER A 91 0.46 -8.71 13.21
N TRP A 92 -0.52 -8.00 13.74
CA TRP A 92 -1.65 -7.48 12.96
C TRP A 92 -1.27 -6.18 12.27
N ILE A 93 -1.81 -5.97 11.07
CA ILE A 93 -1.68 -4.71 10.34
C ILE A 93 -3.07 -4.15 10.08
N ASP A 94 -3.32 -2.94 10.55
CA ASP A 94 -4.56 -2.21 10.31
C ASP A 94 -4.25 -0.96 9.48
N PHE A 95 -4.84 -0.82 8.31
CA PHE A 95 -4.86 0.42 7.53
C PHE A 95 -6.19 1.12 7.74
N GLU A 96 -6.18 2.43 7.93
CA GLU A 96 -7.39 3.21 8.14
C GLU A 96 -7.30 4.58 7.45
N PHE A 97 -8.40 5.01 6.82
CA PHE A 97 -8.56 6.41 6.44
C PHE A 97 -8.97 7.24 7.65
N ASP A 98 -8.43 8.43 7.76
CA ASP A 98 -8.94 9.42 8.71
C ASP A 98 -9.99 10.34 8.07
N THR A 99 -10.53 11.28 8.85
CA THR A 99 -11.51 12.26 8.38
C THR A 99 -10.98 13.25 7.34
N LYS A 100 -9.65 13.38 7.25
CA LYS A 100 -8.94 14.20 6.26
C LYS A 100 -8.52 13.42 5.01
N ASP A 101 -8.97 12.17 4.88
CA ASP A 101 -8.61 11.25 3.79
C ASP A 101 -7.13 10.85 3.73
N ILE A 102 -6.43 10.93 4.84
CA ILE A 102 -5.06 10.46 4.99
C ILE A 102 -5.09 8.99 5.38
N ILE A 103 -4.18 8.21 4.79
CA ILE A 103 -4.05 6.78 5.06
C ILE A 103 -3.04 6.56 6.17
N TYR A 104 -3.50 5.95 7.25
CA TYR A 104 -2.66 5.56 8.37
C TYR A 104 -2.53 4.06 8.48
N VAL A 105 -1.43 3.59 9.04
CA VAL A 105 -1.20 2.20 9.41
C VAL A 105 -0.97 2.07 10.91
N ARG A 106 -1.48 1.00 11.50
CA ARG A 106 -1.20 0.56 12.87
C ARG A 106 -0.67 -0.86 12.84
N ILE A 107 0.40 -1.10 13.53
CA ILE A 107 0.97 -2.43 13.75
C ILE A 107 0.69 -2.81 15.20
N ASP A 108 0.08 -3.99 15.41
CA ASP A 108 -0.30 -4.50 16.74
C ASP A 108 -1.07 -3.48 17.60
N ARG A 109 -1.97 -2.70 16.97
CA ARG A 109 -2.79 -1.65 17.61
C ARG A 109 -1.97 -0.56 18.31
N ARG A 110 -0.69 -0.41 17.96
CA ARG A 110 0.18 0.67 18.47
C ARG A 110 -0.23 2.03 17.86
N ARG A 111 0.55 3.08 18.15
CA ARG A 111 0.31 4.42 17.61
C ARG A 111 0.32 4.38 16.08
N LYS A 112 -0.63 5.05 15.46
CA LYS A 112 -0.71 5.17 14.00
C LYS A 112 0.48 5.97 13.43
N LEU A 113 0.87 5.60 12.22
CA LEU A 113 1.83 6.32 11.38
C LEU A 113 1.29 6.39 9.95
N PRO A 114 1.74 7.33 9.12
CA PRO A 114 1.36 7.37 7.71
C PRO A 114 1.65 6.02 7.04
N ALA A 115 0.71 5.53 6.22
CA ALA A 115 0.89 4.23 5.54
C ALA A 115 2.10 4.24 4.60
N THR A 116 2.44 5.40 4.05
CA THR A 116 3.59 5.63 3.18
C THR A 116 4.93 5.37 3.87
N VAL A 117 5.03 5.59 5.19
CA VAL A 117 6.22 5.21 5.96
C VAL A 117 6.44 3.69 5.94
N LEU A 118 5.36 2.89 6.06
CA LEU A 118 5.46 1.44 5.90
C LEU A 118 5.86 1.05 4.48
N LEU A 119 5.29 1.70 3.47
CA LEU A 119 5.64 1.43 2.07
C LEU A 119 7.10 1.81 1.75
N ARG A 120 7.61 2.92 2.31
CA ARG A 120 9.04 3.28 2.20
C ARG A 120 9.95 2.25 2.89
N ALA A 121 9.55 1.75 4.05
CA ALA A 121 10.28 0.67 4.74
C ALA A 121 10.35 -0.63 3.91
N LEU A 122 9.39 -0.81 2.99
CA LEU A 122 9.37 -1.90 1.99
C LEU A 122 10.18 -1.57 0.72
N GLU A 123 10.98 -0.49 0.75
CA GLU A 123 11.83 -0.04 -0.36
C GLU A 123 11.08 0.53 -1.57
N TYR A 124 9.82 0.98 -1.38
CA TYR A 124 9.12 1.75 -2.40
C TYR A 124 9.40 3.24 -2.21
N ASP A 125 10.00 3.88 -3.19
CA ASP A 125 10.21 5.32 -3.20
C ASP A 125 8.93 6.10 -3.58
N ALA A 126 8.98 7.43 -3.47
CA ALA A 126 7.82 8.28 -3.74
C ALA A 126 7.39 8.22 -5.21
N GLU A 127 8.35 8.22 -6.12
CA GLU A 127 8.10 8.18 -7.56
C GLU A 127 7.44 6.84 -7.95
N HIS A 128 8.00 5.73 -7.46
CA HIS A 128 7.41 4.40 -7.69
C HIS A 128 5.97 4.33 -7.18
N LEU A 129 5.73 4.80 -5.94
CA LEU A 129 4.39 4.79 -5.36
C LEU A 129 3.41 5.65 -6.17
N LEU A 130 3.80 6.86 -6.55
CA LEU A 130 2.93 7.73 -7.34
C LEU A 130 2.63 7.13 -8.71
N ASN A 131 3.63 6.53 -9.37
CA ASN A 131 3.45 5.87 -10.65
C ASN A 131 2.59 4.60 -10.57
N TYR A 132 2.60 3.91 -9.43
CA TYR A 132 1.79 2.73 -9.22
C TYR A 132 0.31 3.07 -8.95
N PHE A 133 0.03 4.15 -8.23
CA PHE A 133 -1.33 4.51 -7.81
C PHE A 133 -2.04 5.48 -8.74
N TYR A 134 -1.31 6.25 -9.56
CA TYR A 134 -1.86 7.25 -10.46
C TYR A 134 -1.46 6.99 -11.90
N GLU A 135 -2.38 7.25 -12.83
CA GLU A 135 -2.06 7.33 -14.25
C GLU A 135 -1.31 8.63 -14.51
N ARG A 136 -0.37 8.61 -15.48
CA ARG A 136 0.41 9.77 -15.91
C ARG A 136 -0.12 10.30 -17.22
N GLU A 137 -0.04 11.61 -17.38
CA GLU A 137 -0.30 12.32 -18.62
C GLU A 137 0.94 13.11 -19.01
N ARG A 138 1.43 12.91 -20.22
CA ARG A 138 2.56 13.65 -20.77
C ARG A 138 2.07 14.99 -21.29
N VAL A 139 2.70 16.07 -20.87
CA VAL A 139 2.45 17.44 -21.30
C VAL A 139 3.67 17.93 -22.06
N TYR A 140 3.45 18.48 -23.23
CA TYR A 140 4.53 19.03 -24.04
C TYR A 140 4.07 20.26 -24.83
N ARG A 141 5.02 21.11 -25.21
CA ARG A 141 4.75 22.32 -25.98
C ARG A 141 5.02 22.09 -27.46
N ALA A 142 3.99 22.23 -28.28
CA ALA A 142 4.09 22.20 -29.72
C ALA A 142 3.80 23.62 -30.25
N ASP A 143 4.77 24.20 -30.93
CA ASP A 143 4.78 25.61 -31.44
C ASP A 143 4.41 26.61 -30.37
N ALA A 144 3.44 27.05 -29.98
CA ALA A 144 3.11 27.96 -28.88
C ALA A 144 1.99 27.42 -27.99
N VAL A 145 1.51 26.19 -28.27
CA VAL A 145 0.36 25.59 -27.62
C VAL A 145 0.83 24.45 -26.76
N TRP A 146 0.32 24.37 -25.53
CA TRP A 146 0.49 23.21 -24.69
C TRP A 146 -0.40 22.06 -25.17
N MET A 147 0.20 20.91 -25.36
CA MET A 147 -0.47 19.68 -25.74
C MET A 147 -0.39 18.68 -24.62
N LYS A 148 -1.43 17.90 -24.46
CA LYS A 148 -1.48 16.81 -23.47
C LYS A 148 -1.76 15.48 -24.16
N GLU A 149 -0.90 14.50 -23.92
CA GLU A 149 -1.11 13.13 -24.29
C GLU A 149 -1.93 12.43 -23.20
N THR A 150 -3.08 11.90 -23.57
CA THR A 150 -3.98 11.25 -22.63
C THR A 150 -4.59 9.99 -23.22
N THR A 151 -5.06 9.08 -22.36
CA THR A 151 -5.70 7.85 -22.81
C THR A 151 -7.21 8.04 -23.01
N LYS A 152 -7.80 7.18 -23.86
CA LYS A 152 -9.25 7.18 -24.11
C LYS A 152 -10.09 7.05 -22.82
N SER A 153 -9.60 6.33 -21.81
CA SER A 153 -10.27 6.17 -20.52
C SER A 153 -10.21 7.43 -19.68
N LEU A 154 -9.05 8.07 -19.58
CA LEU A 154 -8.86 9.29 -18.81
C LEU A 154 -9.59 10.48 -19.43
N LEU A 155 -9.67 10.53 -20.76
CA LEU A 155 -10.36 11.61 -21.46
C LEU A 155 -11.83 11.72 -21.04
N LEU A 156 -12.53 10.61 -20.81
CA LEU A 156 -13.93 10.59 -20.37
C LEU A 156 -14.15 11.20 -18.97
N LEU A 157 -13.10 11.36 -18.20
CA LEU A 157 -13.14 11.94 -16.86
C LEU A 157 -12.88 13.45 -16.86
N GLN A 158 -12.42 14.00 -17.99
CA GLN A 158 -11.93 15.37 -18.13
C GLN A 158 -12.95 16.31 -18.79
N LYS A 159 -12.67 17.61 -18.68
CA LYS A 159 -13.33 18.69 -19.44
C LYS A 159 -12.34 19.27 -20.45
N ALA A 160 -12.84 19.70 -21.58
CA ALA A 160 -12.02 20.44 -22.53
C ALA A 160 -11.66 21.82 -21.94
N THR A 161 -10.41 22.20 -22.02
CA THR A 161 -9.89 23.47 -21.50
C THR A 161 -9.72 24.51 -22.61
N VAL A 162 -9.81 24.05 -23.84
CA VAL A 162 -9.87 24.82 -25.08
C VAL A 162 -10.76 24.06 -26.06
N ASP A 163 -11.15 24.70 -27.16
CA ASP A 163 -11.93 24.03 -28.20
C ASP A 163 -11.13 22.90 -28.84
N ILE A 164 -11.74 21.72 -28.90
CA ILE A 164 -11.14 20.52 -29.51
C ILE A 164 -11.67 20.40 -30.93
N CYS A 165 -10.77 20.47 -31.89
CA CYS A 165 -11.09 20.33 -33.32
C CYS A 165 -10.51 19.07 -33.90
N THR A 166 -11.16 18.51 -34.93
CA THR A 166 -10.58 17.48 -35.79
C THR A 166 -9.45 18.06 -36.64
N PRO A 167 -8.60 17.23 -37.24
CA PRO A 167 -7.60 17.69 -38.22
C PRO A 167 -8.20 18.49 -39.40
N ASP A 168 -9.47 18.20 -39.76
CA ASP A 168 -10.21 18.91 -40.79
C ASP A 168 -10.82 20.24 -40.36
N GLY A 169 -10.60 20.67 -39.10
CA GLY A 169 -11.08 21.92 -38.52
C GLY A 169 -12.51 21.87 -37.96
N GLU A 170 -13.19 20.73 -37.93
CA GLU A 170 -14.51 20.59 -37.33
C GLU A 170 -14.45 20.56 -35.82
N VAL A 171 -15.22 21.42 -35.15
CA VAL A 171 -15.27 21.44 -33.67
C VAL A 171 -15.96 20.17 -33.15
N VAL A 172 -15.23 19.40 -32.34
CA VAL A 172 -15.73 18.19 -31.65
C VAL A 172 -16.32 18.54 -30.30
N LEU A 173 -15.66 19.42 -29.57
CA LEU A 173 -16.04 19.80 -28.22
C LEU A 173 -15.58 21.24 -27.92
N VAL A 174 -16.49 22.05 -27.39
CA VAL A 174 -16.22 23.43 -27.00
C VAL A 174 -15.62 23.46 -25.59
N GLU A 175 -14.81 24.46 -25.34
CA GLU A 175 -14.21 24.76 -24.03
C GLU A 175 -15.23 24.63 -22.87
N GLY A 176 -14.79 24.13 -21.73
CA GLY A 176 -15.58 23.94 -20.51
C GLY A 176 -16.53 22.73 -20.52
N LYS A 177 -16.74 22.08 -21.65
CA LYS A 177 -17.62 20.91 -21.77
C LYS A 177 -16.88 19.62 -21.41
N LYS A 178 -17.63 18.68 -20.80
CA LYS A 178 -17.10 17.35 -20.45
C LYS A 178 -17.04 16.42 -21.66
N PHE A 179 -15.96 15.67 -21.78
CA PHE A 179 -15.86 14.61 -22.79
C PHE A 179 -16.91 13.51 -22.52
N LEU A 180 -17.75 13.25 -23.49
CA LEU A 180 -18.74 12.17 -23.45
C LEU A 180 -18.35 11.10 -24.49
N LYS A 181 -18.87 9.89 -24.32
CA LYS A 181 -18.62 8.77 -25.26
C LYS A 181 -18.86 9.15 -26.73
N LYS A 182 -19.84 10.03 -27.01
CA LYS A 182 -20.13 10.51 -28.37
C LYS A 182 -18.97 11.35 -28.97
N HIS A 183 -18.33 12.21 -28.15
CA HIS A 183 -17.22 13.05 -28.58
C HIS A 183 -15.97 12.19 -28.83
N VAL A 184 -15.68 11.25 -27.93
CA VAL A 184 -14.58 10.32 -28.07
C VAL A 184 -14.73 9.46 -29.34
N ARG A 185 -15.96 8.98 -29.63
CA ARG A 185 -16.24 8.25 -30.90
C ARG A 185 -16.04 9.12 -32.13
N LYS A 186 -16.35 10.42 -32.07
CA LYS A 186 -16.12 11.37 -33.17
C LYS A 186 -14.62 11.56 -33.40
N MET A 187 -13.85 11.75 -32.31
CA MET A 187 -12.38 11.84 -32.37
C MET A 187 -11.75 10.58 -32.94
N GLU A 188 -12.27 9.40 -32.55
CA GLU A 188 -11.80 8.10 -33.04
C GLU A 188 -12.03 7.94 -34.55
N LYS A 189 -13.21 8.34 -35.03
CA LYS A 189 -13.52 8.35 -36.48
C LYS A 189 -12.67 9.35 -37.25
N ALA A 190 -12.28 10.45 -36.62
CA ALA A 190 -11.40 11.45 -37.21
C ALA A 190 -9.89 11.07 -37.13
N GLY A 191 -9.58 9.85 -36.69
CA GLY A 191 -8.20 9.35 -36.63
C GLY A 191 -7.31 10.04 -35.58
N MET A 192 -7.89 10.65 -34.54
CA MET A 192 -7.14 11.36 -33.48
C MET A 192 -6.52 10.44 -32.45
N PHE A 193 -6.78 9.14 -32.51
CA PHE A 193 -6.20 8.14 -31.59
C PHE A 193 -5.14 7.31 -32.28
N THR A 194 -4.03 7.10 -31.55
CA THR A 194 -2.94 6.20 -31.93
C THR A 194 -2.84 5.06 -30.93
N THR A 195 -2.64 3.85 -31.40
CA THR A 195 -2.39 2.70 -30.53
C THR A 195 -0.92 2.65 -30.18
N VAL A 196 -0.60 2.66 -28.89
CA VAL A 196 0.76 2.54 -28.37
C VAL A 196 0.83 1.32 -27.47
N THR A 197 1.89 0.56 -27.62
CA THR A 197 2.20 -0.59 -26.78
C THR A 197 3.00 -0.14 -25.57
N VAL A 198 2.45 -0.32 -24.38
CA VAL A 198 3.09 0.06 -23.10
C VAL A 198 3.34 -1.19 -22.27
N GLU A 199 4.52 -1.34 -21.73
CA GLU A 199 4.81 -2.34 -20.71
C GLU A 199 4.29 -1.86 -19.37
N SER A 200 3.37 -2.60 -18.77
CA SER A 200 2.85 -2.34 -17.43
C SER A 200 2.83 -3.63 -16.63
N GLU A 201 3.44 -3.64 -15.46
CA GLU A 201 3.51 -4.79 -14.54
C GLU A 201 4.02 -6.09 -15.22
N GLY A 202 5.04 -5.97 -16.11
CA GLY A 202 5.59 -7.12 -16.86
C GLY A 202 4.65 -7.70 -17.93
N ARG A 203 3.58 -6.98 -18.28
CA ARG A 203 2.64 -7.32 -19.36
C ARG A 203 2.64 -6.22 -20.41
N THR A 204 2.62 -6.63 -21.65
CA THR A 204 2.45 -5.73 -22.78
C THR A 204 0.98 -5.39 -22.96
N VAL A 205 0.61 -4.12 -22.75
CA VAL A 205 -0.76 -3.62 -22.89
C VAL A 205 -0.83 -2.60 -24.00
N GLU A 206 -1.79 -2.75 -24.92
CA GLU A 206 -2.09 -1.74 -25.93
C GLU A 206 -2.98 -0.65 -25.33
N LYS A 207 -2.50 0.60 -25.38
CA LYS A 207 -3.27 1.78 -24.97
C LYS A 207 -3.57 2.65 -26.19
N MET A 208 -4.81 3.13 -26.30
CA MET A 208 -5.18 4.15 -27.26
C MET A 208 -4.95 5.53 -26.64
N ILE A 209 -4.03 6.28 -27.21
CA ILE A 209 -3.66 7.64 -26.80
C ILE A 209 -4.14 8.67 -27.80
N CYS A 210 -4.41 9.88 -27.35
CA CYS A 210 -4.66 11.04 -28.18
C CYS A 210 -3.94 12.26 -27.64
N HIS A 211 -3.64 13.20 -28.51
CA HIS A 211 -3.02 14.48 -28.19
C HIS A 211 -4.09 15.56 -28.28
N ILE A 212 -4.31 16.28 -27.18
CA ILE A 212 -5.30 17.37 -27.12
C ILE A 212 -4.63 18.65 -26.69
N PRO A 213 -5.02 19.81 -27.28
CA PRO A 213 -4.55 21.10 -26.79
C PRO A 213 -5.14 21.38 -25.40
N VAL A 214 -4.34 22.03 -24.55
CA VAL A 214 -4.73 22.42 -23.19
C VAL A 214 -4.31 23.87 -22.91
N ALA A 215 -5.10 24.58 -22.12
CA ALA A 215 -4.74 25.92 -21.66
C ALA A 215 -3.64 25.82 -20.60
N GLU A 216 -2.66 26.73 -20.65
CA GLU A 216 -1.57 26.80 -19.66
C GLU A 216 -2.11 26.94 -18.22
N SER A 217 -3.19 27.71 -18.05
CA SER A 217 -3.85 27.88 -16.75
C SER A 217 -4.33 26.57 -16.11
N THR A 218 -4.55 25.51 -16.89
CA THR A 218 -4.97 24.19 -16.38
C THR A 218 -3.81 23.30 -15.96
N LEU A 219 -2.59 23.66 -16.34
CA LEU A 219 -1.37 23.02 -15.85
C LEU A 219 -1.03 23.49 -14.43
N ILE A 220 -1.50 24.69 -14.06
CA ILE A 220 -1.35 25.23 -12.71
C ILE A 220 -2.21 24.38 -11.75
N GLY A 221 -1.55 23.86 -10.70
CA GLY A 221 -2.17 22.92 -9.74
C GLY A 221 -2.14 21.47 -10.19
N SER A 222 -1.55 21.15 -11.36
CA SER A 222 -1.16 19.78 -11.70
C SER A 222 0.00 19.33 -10.82
N VAL A 223 0.19 18.03 -10.69
CA VAL A 223 1.19 17.45 -9.80
C VAL A 223 2.28 16.78 -10.62
N SER A 224 3.55 17.09 -10.31
CA SER A 224 4.69 16.46 -10.97
C SER A 224 4.75 14.96 -10.70
N ALA A 225 4.93 14.17 -11.77
CA ALA A 225 5.06 12.72 -11.67
C ALA A 225 6.47 12.25 -11.25
N TYR A 226 7.48 13.07 -11.48
CA TYR A 226 8.89 12.80 -11.16
C TYR A 226 9.65 14.11 -10.93
N ASP A 227 10.91 14.00 -10.47
CA ASP A 227 11.79 15.15 -10.32
C ASP A 227 12.16 15.74 -11.68
N MET A 228 11.79 16.99 -11.92
CA MET A 228 12.18 17.71 -13.13
C MET A 228 13.54 18.35 -12.93
N VAL A 229 14.54 17.83 -13.64
CA VAL A 229 15.95 18.20 -13.46
C VAL A 229 16.45 19.00 -14.65
N ASP A 230 17.17 20.09 -14.39
CA ASP A 230 17.96 20.75 -15.43
C ASP A 230 19.13 19.85 -15.86
N MET A 231 19.10 19.40 -17.09
CA MET A 231 20.11 18.47 -17.65
C MET A 231 21.51 19.06 -17.71
N ASN A 232 21.67 20.39 -17.64
CA ASN A 232 22.98 21.04 -17.69
C ASN A 232 23.62 21.16 -16.30
N SER A 233 22.85 21.47 -15.27
CA SER A 233 23.36 21.72 -13.92
C SER A 233 23.08 20.56 -12.94
N GLY A 234 22.21 19.60 -13.30
CA GLY A 234 21.76 18.55 -12.41
C GLY A 234 20.86 19.04 -11.26
N ARG A 235 20.42 20.30 -11.32
CA ARG A 235 19.56 20.90 -10.28
C ARG A 235 18.11 20.49 -10.48
N ILE A 236 17.46 20.05 -9.41
CA ILE A 236 16.02 19.79 -9.40
C ILE A 236 15.29 21.15 -9.46
N LEU A 237 14.43 21.33 -10.45
CA LEU A 237 13.62 22.52 -10.67
C LEU A 237 12.25 22.40 -10.03
N VAL A 238 11.63 21.20 -10.10
CA VAL A 238 10.36 20.84 -9.47
C VAL A 238 10.53 19.43 -8.93
N GLU A 239 10.21 19.21 -7.67
CA GLU A 239 10.30 17.90 -7.04
C GLU A 239 9.10 17.00 -7.40
N CYS A 240 9.30 15.71 -7.32
CA CYS A 240 8.23 14.70 -7.44
C CYS A 240 7.15 14.98 -6.37
N ASN A 241 5.87 14.87 -6.75
CA ASN A 241 4.72 15.14 -5.88
C ASN A 241 4.51 16.63 -5.53
N GLU A 242 5.24 17.55 -6.15
CA GLU A 242 5.04 18.98 -5.98
C GLU A 242 3.92 19.50 -6.89
N ASP A 243 3.18 20.50 -6.43
CA ASP A 243 2.18 21.19 -7.26
C ASP A 243 2.88 22.15 -8.20
N ILE A 244 2.60 22.07 -9.49
CA ILE A 244 3.13 22.96 -10.52
C ILE A 244 2.37 24.29 -10.42
N ASP A 245 3.07 25.35 -10.07
CA ASP A 245 2.56 26.71 -10.05
C ASP A 245 3.03 27.53 -11.29
N GLU A 246 2.62 28.78 -11.38
CA GLU A 246 2.98 29.64 -12.48
C GLU A 246 4.49 29.94 -12.55
N GLU A 247 5.13 30.05 -11.38
CA GLU A 247 6.59 30.23 -11.28
C GLU A 247 7.32 28.98 -11.78
N SER A 248 6.85 27.81 -11.43
CA SER A 248 7.40 26.53 -11.90
C SER A 248 7.34 26.42 -13.42
N ILE A 249 6.20 26.76 -14.05
CA ILE A 249 6.08 26.73 -15.52
C ILE A 249 7.06 27.70 -16.16
N THR A 250 7.12 28.94 -15.67
CA THR A 250 8.05 29.97 -16.18
C THR A 250 9.51 29.52 -16.03
N LYS A 251 9.85 28.93 -14.88
CA LYS A 251 11.16 28.39 -14.59
C LYS A 251 11.52 27.23 -15.54
N LEU A 252 10.63 26.26 -15.73
CA LEU A 252 10.84 25.14 -16.65
C LEU A 252 11.09 25.65 -18.08
N GLN A 253 10.28 26.60 -18.56
CA GLN A 253 10.45 27.20 -19.88
C GLN A 253 11.80 27.91 -20.03
N SER A 254 12.25 28.65 -18.98
CA SER A 254 13.54 29.36 -19.00
C SER A 254 14.74 28.41 -19.09
N PHE A 255 14.62 27.19 -18.58
CA PHE A 255 15.61 26.13 -18.70
C PHE A 255 15.43 25.23 -19.94
N GLY A 256 14.48 25.58 -20.84
CA GLY A 256 14.23 24.85 -22.07
C GLY A 256 13.49 23.55 -21.90
N ILE A 257 12.91 23.27 -20.73
CA ILE A 257 12.09 22.10 -20.46
C ILE A 257 10.67 22.39 -20.98
N ASN A 258 10.38 21.87 -22.15
CA ASN A 258 9.08 22.02 -22.83
C ASN A 258 8.23 20.76 -22.79
N GLU A 259 8.64 19.76 -22.02
CA GLU A 259 7.99 18.47 -21.89
C GLU A 259 8.17 17.93 -20.49
N PHE A 260 7.07 17.45 -19.86
CA PHE A 260 7.07 16.84 -18.55
C PHE A 260 5.82 15.94 -18.36
N GLU A 261 5.82 15.14 -17.34
CA GLU A 261 4.65 14.30 -16.99
C GLU A 261 4.00 14.77 -15.71
N VAL A 262 2.67 14.73 -15.71
CA VAL A 262 1.84 15.07 -14.56
C VAL A 262 0.98 13.89 -14.15
N LEU A 263 0.68 13.81 -12.87
CA LEU A 263 -0.24 12.79 -12.33
C LEU A 263 -1.68 13.17 -12.67
N PHE A 264 -2.46 12.20 -13.14
CA PHE A 264 -3.90 12.38 -13.30
C PHE A 264 -4.62 12.24 -11.95
N ILE A 265 -5.08 13.36 -11.41
CA ILE A 265 -5.85 13.42 -10.17
C ILE A 265 -7.16 14.17 -10.46
N ASP A 266 -8.26 13.42 -10.42
CA ASP A 266 -9.62 13.99 -10.57
C ASP A 266 -10.33 13.92 -9.22
N LYS A 267 -10.25 14.85 -8.38
CA LYS A 267 -10.81 14.94 -7.01
C LYS A 267 -12.17 14.24 -6.74
N ILE A 268 -12.79 13.69 -7.79
CA ILE A 268 -14.09 13.00 -7.75
C ILE A 268 -13.93 11.48 -7.86
N LEU A 269 -13.15 10.98 -8.80
CA LEU A 269 -13.01 9.55 -9.13
C LEU A 269 -11.63 9.00 -8.83
N VAL A 270 -10.61 9.85 -8.87
CA VAL A 270 -9.23 9.52 -8.50
C VAL A 270 -8.78 10.52 -7.45
N GLY A 271 -8.91 10.13 -6.19
CA GLY A 271 -8.58 11.00 -5.05
C GLY A 271 -7.07 11.15 -4.85
N SER A 272 -6.65 12.24 -4.24
CA SER A 272 -5.25 12.56 -3.92
C SER A 272 -4.69 11.83 -2.68
N PHE A 273 -5.36 10.79 -2.21
CA PHE A 273 -5.17 10.20 -0.88
C PHE A 273 -3.72 9.79 -0.57
N LEU A 274 -3.08 9.05 -1.47
CA LEU A 274 -1.70 8.61 -1.27
C LEU A 274 -0.72 9.78 -1.36
N ARG A 275 -0.93 10.67 -2.35
CA ARG A 275 -0.16 11.88 -2.53
C ARG A 275 -0.18 12.76 -1.27
N ASP A 276 -1.38 13.00 -0.72
CA ASP A 276 -1.55 13.81 0.47
C ASP A 276 -0.94 13.13 1.71
N THR A 277 -0.96 11.78 1.75
CA THR A 277 -0.28 11.01 2.79
C THR A 277 1.24 11.14 2.67
N LEU A 278 1.81 11.07 1.45
CA LEU A 278 3.24 11.28 1.20
C LEU A 278 3.72 12.66 1.63
N LYS A 279 2.90 13.71 1.48
CA LYS A 279 3.24 15.08 1.95
C LYS A 279 3.34 15.21 3.46
N LEU A 280 2.77 14.27 4.22
CA LEU A 280 2.85 14.23 5.68
C LEU A 280 4.03 13.40 6.20
N ASP A 281 4.74 12.72 5.32
CA ASP A 281 5.89 11.93 5.72
C ASP A 281 7.00 12.81 6.28
N THR A 282 7.56 12.36 7.39
CA THR A 282 8.72 12.99 8.03
C THR A 282 10.03 12.26 7.67
N VAL A 283 9.94 11.20 6.88
CA VAL A 283 11.05 10.34 6.48
C VAL A 283 11.13 10.27 4.96
N ASN A 284 12.34 10.27 4.42
CA ASN A 284 12.58 10.27 2.98
C ASN A 284 13.20 8.96 2.49
N THR A 285 13.93 8.26 3.35
CA THR A 285 14.65 7.03 3.01
C THR A 285 13.99 5.80 3.63
N SER A 286 14.24 4.63 3.04
CA SER A 286 13.80 3.34 3.59
C SER A 286 14.40 3.08 4.98
N GLU A 287 15.66 3.47 5.19
CA GLU A 287 16.37 3.30 6.46
C GLU A 287 15.71 4.11 7.58
N GLU A 288 15.41 5.39 7.33
CA GLU A 288 14.69 6.25 8.28
C GLU A 288 13.30 5.70 8.59
N ALA A 289 12.61 5.17 7.58
CA ALA A 289 11.28 4.62 7.74
C ALA A 289 11.29 3.39 8.67
N VAL A 290 12.24 2.48 8.49
CA VAL A 290 12.41 1.29 9.35
C VAL A 290 12.70 1.69 10.80
N VAL A 291 13.57 2.69 11.01
CA VAL A 291 13.89 3.23 12.33
C VAL A 291 12.66 3.89 12.98
N GLU A 292 11.87 4.65 12.23
CA GLU A 292 10.65 5.29 12.75
C GLU A 292 9.59 4.24 13.15
N ILE A 293 9.41 3.17 12.34
CA ILE A 293 8.53 2.06 12.70
C ILE A 293 9.00 1.40 13.99
N TYR A 294 10.31 1.16 14.16
CA TYR A 294 10.85 0.58 15.38
C TYR A 294 10.57 1.47 16.60
N ARG A 295 10.77 2.79 16.48
CA ARG A 295 10.48 3.76 17.57
C ARG A 295 9.03 3.75 17.99
N ARG A 296 8.10 3.58 17.04
CA ARG A 296 6.66 3.48 17.32
C ARG A 296 6.28 2.20 18.04
N LEU A 297 6.97 1.11 17.74
CA LEU A 297 6.73 -0.19 18.38
C LEU A 297 7.43 -0.31 19.74
N ARG A 298 8.62 0.25 19.87
CA ARG A 298 9.45 0.19 21.08
C ARG A 298 10.01 1.58 21.41
N SER A 299 9.40 2.26 22.36
CA SER A 299 9.74 3.64 22.72
C SER A 299 10.95 3.79 23.66
N SER A 300 11.60 2.71 24.10
CA SER A 300 12.54 2.75 25.22
C SER A 300 14.01 2.98 24.84
N GLU A 301 14.42 2.70 23.59
CA GLU A 301 15.83 2.82 23.21
C GLU A 301 15.96 3.27 21.73
N PRO A 302 16.92 4.16 21.41
CA PRO A 302 17.24 4.46 20.03
C PRO A 302 17.88 3.21 19.37
N PRO A 303 17.27 2.64 18.31
CA PRO A 303 17.81 1.45 17.68
C PRO A 303 19.01 1.78 16.82
N THR A 304 19.90 0.80 16.63
CA THR A 304 20.74 0.78 15.44
C THR A 304 19.90 0.35 14.23
N TYR A 305 20.28 0.78 13.03
CA TYR A 305 19.57 0.40 11.80
C TYR A 305 19.43 -1.12 11.68
N GLU A 306 20.52 -1.87 11.91
CA GLU A 306 20.48 -3.34 11.84
C GLU A 306 19.47 -3.99 12.79
N GLN A 307 19.32 -3.44 13.99
CA GLN A 307 18.32 -3.95 14.96
C GLN A 307 16.91 -3.63 14.51
N ALA A 308 16.70 -2.43 13.96
CA ALA A 308 15.42 -2.01 13.43
C ALA A 308 15.01 -2.87 12.23
N GLN A 309 15.93 -3.12 11.30
CA GLN A 309 15.73 -3.95 10.11
C GLN A 309 15.39 -5.40 10.49
N ARG A 310 16.19 -6.04 11.35
CA ARG A 310 15.90 -7.39 11.84
C ARG A 310 14.55 -7.50 12.54
N ASN A 311 14.18 -6.45 13.28
CA ASN A 311 12.86 -6.44 13.94
C ASN A 311 11.74 -6.33 12.91
N PHE A 312 11.89 -5.46 11.91
CA PHE A 312 10.93 -5.28 10.83
C PHE A 312 10.74 -6.58 10.02
N ASP A 313 11.82 -7.23 9.63
CA ASP A 313 11.77 -8.51 8.91
C ASP A 313 11.06 -9.60 9.74
N ASN A 314 11.32 -9.63 11.04
CA ASN A 314 10.70 -10.58 11.95
C ASN A 314 9.19 -10.34 12.15
N LEU A 315 8.69 -9.12 11.88
CA LEU A 315 7.26 -8.81 12.05
C LEU A 315 6.40 -9.48 10.99
N PHE A 316 6.88 -9.56 9.72
CA PHE A 316 6.04 -9.92 8.58
C PHE A 316 6.62 -10.99 7.66
N PHE A 317 7.95 -11.14 7.61
CA PHE A 317 8.64 -11.97 6.60
C PHE A 317 9.32 -13.21 7.18
N ASN A 318 9.43 -13.33 8.49
CA ASN A 318 10.05 -14.48 9.14
C ASN A 318 9.03 -15.58 9.39
N THR A 319 9.22 -16.76 8.79
CA THR A 319 8.34 -17.94 8.92
C THR A 319 8.20 -18.45 10.35
N ASP A 320 9.21 -18.25 11.21
CA ASP A 320 9.15 -18.68 12.60
C ASP A 320 8.25 -17.77 13.47
N ARG A 321 7.99 -16.55 13.01
CA ARG A 321 7.26 -15.53 13.78
C ARG A 321 5.96 -15.08 13.15
N TYR A 322 5.82 -15.24 11.85
CA TYR A 322 4.63 -14.83 11.10
C TYR A 322 4.08 -16.00 10.27
N ASP A 323 2.79 -16.23 10.37
CA ASP A 323 2.10 -17.30 9.63
C ASP A 323 0.66 -16.88 9.32
N LEU A 324 0.32 -16.71 8.04
CA LEU A 324 -1.05 -16.51 7.56
C LEU A 324 -1.87 -17.80 7.57
N SER A 325 -1.22 -18.96 7.63
CA SER A 325 -1.76 -20.26 7.24
C SER A 325 -2.20 -20.31 5.76
N ARG A 326 -2.40 -21.53 5.23
CA ARG A 326 -2.89 -21.72 3.85
C ARG A 326 -4.25 -21.06 3.62
N VAL A 327 -5.12 -21.06 4.64
CA VAL A 327 -6.45 -20.41 4.57
C VAL A 327 -6.33 -18.90 4.45
N GLY A 328 -5.48 -18.29 5.27
CA GLY A 328 -5.24 -16.85 5.22
C GLY A 328 -4.62 -16.40 3.89
N ARG A 329 -3.63 -17.17 3.38
CA ARG A 329 -3.02 -16.91 2.06
C ARG A 329 -4.06 -17.04 0.93
N HIS A 330 -4.88 -18.10 0.95
CA HIS A 330 -5.93 -18.27 -0.06
C HIS A 330 -6.93 -17.09 -0.06
N LYS A 331 -7.39 -16.65 1.11
CA LYS A 331 -8.32 -15.51 1.21
C LYS A 331 -7.68 -14.22 0.70
N LEU A 332 -6.41 -13.98 1.03
CA LEU A 332 -5.68 -12.80 0.59
C LEU A 332 -5.51 -12.81 -0.93
N ASN A 333 -5.06 -13.93 -1.51
CA ASN A 333 -4.94 -14.10 -2.95
C ASN A 333 -6.26 -13.87 -3.68
N HIS A 334 -7.34 -14.51 -3.20
CA HIS A 334 -8.67 -14.38 -3.81
C HIS A 334 -9.21 -12.95 -3.76
N LYS A 335 -9.05 -12.27 -2.61
CA LYS A 335 -9.57 -10.90 -2.44
C LYS A 335 -8.81 -9.88 -3.26
N LEU A 336 -7.50 -10.01 -3.36
CA LEU A 336 -6.62 -9.06 -4.05
C LEU A 336 -6.24 -9.51 -5.46
N ASN A 337 -6.78 -10.65 -5.93
CA ASN A 337 -6.47 -11.24 -7.22
C ASN A 337 -4.96 -11.48 -7.43
N LEU A 338 -4.31 -12.06 -6.41
CA LEU A 338 -2.90 -12.42 -6.42
C LEU A 338 -2.70 -13.90 -6.72
N ASP A 339 -1.56 -14.23 -7.31
CA ASP A 339 -1.17 -15.61 -7.63
C ASP A 339 0.09 -16.02 -6.85
N VAL A 340 0.05 -15.85 -5.53
CA VAL A 340 1.12 -16.26 -4.63
C VAL A 340 0.90 -17.70 -4.18
N PRO A 341 1.94 -18.57 -4.16
CA PRO A 341 1.80 -19.96 -3.72
C PRO A 341 1.20 -20.10 -2.32
N LEU A 342 0.31 -21.09 -2.11
CA LEU A 342 -0.40 -21.28 -0.85
C LEU A 342 0.49 -21.77 0.31
N ASP A 343 1.67 -22.23 0.02
CA ASP A 343 2.71 -22.64 0.98
C ASP A 343 3.54 -21.43 1.47
N GLN A 344 3.49 -20.30 0.76
CA GLN A 344 4.06 -19.05 1.25
C GLN A 344 3.15 -18.41 2.28
N THR A 345 3.36 -18.73 3.53
CA THR A 345 2.52 -18.30 4.65
C THR A 345 2.93 -16.98 5.28
N THR A 346 4.08 -16.40 4.89
CA THR A 346 4.49 -15.04 5.27
C THR A 346 3.93 -14.01 4.30
N LEU A 347 3.86 -12.75 4.70
CA LEU A 347 3.51 -11.66 3.79
C LEU A 347 4.60 -11.46 2.74
N THR A 348 4.22 -10.88 1.62
CA THR A 348 5.12 -10.32 0.62
C THR A 348 5.02 -8.79 0.62
N ARG A 349 6.01 -8.11 0.04
CA ARG A 349 5.95 -6.65 -0.15
C ARG A 349 4.74 -6.27 -1.01
N GLU A 350 4.49 -7.05 -2.06
CA GLU A 350 3.37 -6.87 -2.98
C GLU A 350 2.00 -7.03 -2.28
N ASP A 351 1.87 -7.97 -1.35
CA ASP A 351 0.63 -8.12 -0.58
C ASP A 351 0.22 -6.81 0.10
N ILE A 352 1.19 -6.16 0.76
CA ILE A 352 0.95 -4.91 1.49
C ILE A 352 0.59 -3.77 0.53
N LEU A 353 1.28 -3.67 -0.60
CA LEU A 353 1.02 -2.67 -1.63
C LEU A 353 -0.39 -2.84 -2.22
N GLN A 354 -0.78 -4.07 -2.55
CA GLN A 354 -2.11 -4.39 -3.08
C GLN A 354 -3.23 -4.14 -2.07
N VAL A 355 -2.98 -4.34 -0.78
CA VAL A 355 -3.94 -3.97 0.28
C VAL A 355 -4.22 -2.48 0.27
N VAL A 356 -3.17 -1.65 0.19
CA VAL A 356 -3.33 -0.19 0.13
C VAL A 356 -4.04 0.22 -1.17
N LYS A 357 -3.70 -0.41 -2.30
CA LYS A 357 -4.38 -0.18 -3.59
C LYS A 357 -5.87 -0.47 -3.50
N TYR A 358 -6.24 -1.65 -3.02
CA TYR A 358 -7.64 -2.02 -2.87
C TYR A 358 -8.40 -1.09 -1.90
N LEU A 359 -7.74 -0.65 -0.82
CA LEU A 359 -8.32 0.30 0.14
C LEU A 359 -8.59 1.67 -0.52
N ILE A 360 -7.69 2.16 -1.37
CA ILE A 360 -7.89 3.37 -2.18
C ILE A 360 -9.00 3.16 -3.22
N ASP A 361 -9.06 1.99 -3.86
CA ASP A 361 -10.11 1.65 -4.81
C ASP A 361 -11.49 1.65 -4.15
N LEU A 362 -11.62 1.13 -2.92
CA LEU A 362 -12.87 1.23 -2.15
C LEU A 362 -13.28 2.68 -1.91
N LYS A 363 -12.33 3.56 -1.60
CA LYS A 363 -12.57 4.99 -1.43
C LYS A 363 -13.01 5.64 -2.74
N ASN A 364 -12.48 5.20 -3.86
CA ASN A 364 -12.85 5.58 -5.22
C ASN A 364 -14.12 4.87 -5.73
N ARG A 365 -14.89 4.22 -4.82
CA ARG A 365 -16.12 3.48 -5.12
C ARG A 365 -15.93 2.28 -6.06
N LYS A 366 -14.76 1.67 -6.05
CA LYS A 366 -14.44 0.43 -6.76
C LYS A 366 -14.26 -0.69 -5.74
N GLY A 367 -14.85 -1.86 -5.98
CA GLY A 367 -14.78 -3.00 -5.05
C GLY A 367 -15.91 -3.05 -4.01
N SER A 368 -15.78 -3.93 -3.03
CA SER A 368 -16.76 -4.18 -1.98
C SER A 368 -16.10 -4.46 -0.63
N VAL A 369 -16.71 -4.00 0.44
CA VAL A 369 -16.35 -4.35 1.81
C VAL A 369 -16.75 -5.79 2.15
N ASP A 370 -16.15 -6.34 3.19
CA ASP A 370 -16.42 -7.70 3.63
C ASP A 370 -17.48 -7.72 4.74
N ASP A 371 -18.37 -8.72 4.71
CA ASP A 371 -19.26 -9.00 5.82
C ASP A 371 -18.52 -9.80 6.89
N ILE A 372 -18.21 -9.13 8.01
CA ILE A 372 -17.45 -9.71 9.12
C ILE A 372 -18.25 -10.78 9.85
N ASP A 373 -19.58 -10.71 9.82
CA ASP A 373 -20.47 -11.63 10.54
C ASP A 373 -20.79 -12.90 9.76
N HIS A 374 -20.47 -12.91 8.47
CA HIS A 374 -20.64 -14.09 7.64
C HIS A 374 -19.79 -15.25 8.15
N LEU A 375 -20.37 -16.47 8.28
CA LEU A 375 -19.66 -17.64 8.80
C LEU A 375 -18.44 -18.04 7.99
N GLY A 376 -18.40 -17.74 6.68
CA GLY A 376 -17.20 -17.92 5.84
C GLY A 376 -15.99 -17.08 6.27
N ASN A 377 -16.22 -16.02 7.05
CA ASN A 377 -15.18 -15.12 7.58
C ASN A 377 -14.81 -15.45 9.04
N ARG A 378 -15.42 -16.47 9.60
CA ARG A 378 -15.17 -16.94 10.96
C ARG A 378 -14.60 -18.35 10.96
N ARG A 379 -13.86 -18.67 12.01
CA ARG A 379 -13.25 -19.98 12.25
C ARG A 379 -13.46 -20.36 13.71
N VAL A 380 -13.62 -21.65 13.97
CA VAL A 380 -13.62 -22.18 15.33
C VAL A 380 -12.19 -22.16 15.85
N ARG A 381 -11.99 -21.57 17.03
CA ARG A 381 -10.70 -21.57 17.70
C ARG A 381 -10.37 -23.01 18.15
N ALA A 382 -9.17 -23.47 17.85
CA ALA A 382 -8.69 -24.74 18.35
C ALA A 382 -8.52 -24.71 19.88
N VAL A 383 -8.91 -25.75 20.55
CA VAL A 383 -8.71 -25.93 21.98
C VAL A 383 -7.26 -26.37 22.22
#